data_53c3346c9f8774f52da9986e94f4ea21
#
_entry.id   53c3346c9f8774f52da9986e94f4ea21
#
_cell.length_a   1.000
_cell.length_b   1.000
_cell.length_c   1.000
_cell.angle_alpha   90.00
_cell.angle_beta   90.00
_cell.angle_gamma   90.00
#
_symmetry.space_group_name_H-M   'P 1'
#
loop_
_entity.id
_entity.type
_entity.pdbx_description
1 polymer ?
#
loop_
_entity_poly.entity_id
_entity_poly.type
_entity_poly.pdbx_seq_one_letter_code
_entity_poly.pdbx_strand_id
1 'polypeptide(L)'
;MKKILTASTNDEVIKTVKNACRKFAAYFEAEVFGDADPVISYINYEIPEIKVLDYTSKNVDCPKILDAIKSDAWLHYGGVIAVCESAKQVEELEELKDTNMIAILTIQNFKTHFARVLRILWQNQQFLFNRGMQDSIGGQENGSFICGNDPMDIRFYTNFLVSYLYNTNRISGDDRYKLQMTLMEFLTNALEHGNLGITYEDKTTWLSSGKDMLDLLKERNSDPKYSDRKIHIEYTIGKSKSTFKITDDGDGFDWRKYLEKEITTELHGRGISLSREMANRISYNEKGNEVSFEIPNLMNVVNTIPGIMQPFATIEYKNRDVVFRENELSNDLFFIVSGRFGVYASKKLTTVLTPNDMFIGEMAFLLNDRRTATILAIGDCRLIKIPKTAFLTLIRKNPHYGIFLSKMLARRLEKQTKVNVALKKTIAEKETLSL
;
A
#
# COMPACT_ATOMS: atom_id res chain seq x y z
N MET A 1 12.55 8.42 14.77
CA MET A 1 11.62 7.47 15.38
C MET A 1 10.24 7.73 14.79
N LYS A 2 9.51 6.71 14.35
CA LYS A 2 8.18 6.86 13.73
C LYS A 2 7.11 6.88 14.79
N LYS A 3 6.18 7.80 14.70
CA LYS A 3 5.09 7.93 15.63
C LYS A 3 3.88 7.10 15.21
N ILE A 4 3.35 6.34 16.16
CA ILE A 4 2.09 5.59 16.01
C ILE A 4 1.02 6.40 16.72
N LEU A 5 0.15 7.04 15.92
CA LEU A 5 -1.03 7.70 16.45
C LEU A 5 -2.00 6.64 16.98
N THR A 6 -2.48 6.80 18.20
CA THR A 6 -3.48 5.93 18.80
C THR A 6 -4.65 6.76 19.32
N ALA A 7 -5.79 6.59 18.68
CA ALA A 7 -7.07 7.22 19.07
C ALA A 7 -7.84 6.23 19.97
N SER A 8 -7.67 6.33 21.29
CA SER A 8 -8.26 5.40 22.25
C SER A 8 -8.32 5.99 23.66
N THR A 9 -9.38 5.62 24.38
CA THR A 9 -9.48 5.78 25.84
C THR A 9 -9.50 4.43 26.56
N ASN A 10 -9.36 3.32 25.81
CA ASN A 10 -9.34 1.97 26.36
C ASN A 10 -7.92 1.62 26.84
N ASP A 11 -7.76 1.44 28.16
CA ASP A 11 -6.47 1.13 28.79
C ASP A 11 -5.80 -0.12 28.23
N GLU A 12 -6.58 -1.13 27.83
CA GLU A 12 -6.03 -2.35 27.26
C GLU A 12 -5.41 -2.12 25.88
N VAL A 13 -6.06 -1.32 25.02
CA VAL A 13 -5.54 -0.93 23.69
C VAL A 13 -4.29 -0.08 23.88
N ILE A 14 -4.36 0.95 24.71
CA ILE A 14 -3.23 1.85 25.01
C ILE A 14 -2.02 1.07 25.54
N LYS A 15 -2.25 0.17 26.48
CA LYS A 15 -1.20 -0.67 27.07
C LYS A 15 -0.57 -1.61 26.02
N THR A 16 -1.40 -2.18 25.14
CA THR A 16 -0.94 -3.05 24.05
C THR A 16 -0.03 -2.29 23.10
N VAL A 17 -0.45 -1.09 22.64
CA VAL A 17 0.37 -0.24 21.76
C VAL A 17 1.67 0.16 22.42
N LYS A 18 1.63 0.69 23.66
CA LYS A 18 2.84 1.09 24.39
C LYS A 18 3.81 -0.07 24.62
N ASN A 19 3.31 -1.26 24.95
CA ASN A 19 4.14 -2.44 25.16
C ASN A 19 4.77 -2.92 23.84
N ALA A 20 4.04 -2.87 22.74
CA ALA A 20 4.58 -3.21 21.42
C ALA A 20 5.64 -2.18 20.99
N CYS A 21 5.41 -0.89 21.16
CA CYS A 21 6.40 0.15 20.89
C CYS A 21 7.68 -0.03 21.71
N ARG A 22 7.58 -0.43 22.98
CA ARG A 22 8.76 -0.73 23.82
C ARG A 22 9.63 -1.86 23.24
N LYS A 23 9.03 -2.88 22.61
CA LYS A 23 9.77 -3.95 21.94
C LYS A 23 10.52 -3.46 20.69
N PHE A 24 10.09 -2.35 20.14
CA PHE A 24 10.66 -1.71 18.95
C PHE A 24 11.07 -0.26 19.22
N ALA A 25 11.57 0.04 20.42
CA ALA A 25 11.82 1.41 20.92
C ALA A 25 12.78 2.24 20.07
N ALA A 26 13.65 1.59 19.26
CA ALA A 26 14.52 2.30 18.31
C ALA A 26 13.76 2.82 17.08
N TYR A 27 12.55 2.34 16.83
CA TYR A 27 11.82 2.57 15.57
C TYR A 27 10.47 3.26 15.77
N PHE A 28 9.73 2.90 16.82
CA PHE A 28 8.36 3.35 17.05
C PHE A 28 8.16 4.00 18.41
N GLU A 29 7.34 5.04 18.43
CA GLU A 29 6.85 5.73 19.61
C GLU A 29 5.33 5.89 19.53
N ALA A 30 4.63 5.71 20.65
CA ALA A 30 3.17 5.83 20.71
C ALA A 30 2.76 7.24 21.14
N GLU A 31 1.88 7.87 20.35
CA GLU A 31 1.17 9.11 20.71
C GLU A 31 -0.31 8.79 20.87
N VAL A 32 -0.86 9.06 22.06
CA VAL A 32 -2.22 8.64 22.43
C VAL A 32 -3.11 9.85 22.66
N PHE A 33 -4.29 9.81 22.05
CA PHE A 33 -5.32 10.84 22.20
C PHE A 33 -6.67 10.18 22.51
N GLY A 34 -7.43 10.80 23.43
CA GLY A 34 -8.75 10.33 23.85
C GLY A 34 -9.93 11.02 23.19
N ASP A 35 -9.70 11.90 22.21
CA ASP A 35 -10.73 12.69 21.53
C ASP A 35 -10.41 12.83 20.05
N ALA A 36 -11.45 12.94 19.22
CA ALA A 36 -11.33 13.02 17.77
C ALA A 36 -10.68 14.34 17.27
N ASP A 37 -10.97 15.49 17.87
CA ASP A 37 -10.44 16.76 17.40
C ASP A 37 -8.93 16.91 17.59
N PRO A 38 -8.33 16.56 18.74
CA PRO A 38 -6.90 16.46 18.88
C PRO A 38 -6.26 15.44 17.92
N VAL A 39 -6.90 14.29 17.67
CA VAL A 39 -6.43 13.29 16.70
C VAL A 39 -6.36 13.87 15.30
N ILE A 40 -7.44 14.52 14.83
CA ILE A 40 -7.50 15.15 13.51
C ILE A 40 -6.45 16.25 13.39
N SER A 41 -6.30 17.08 14.42
CA SER A 41 -5.25 18.10 14.48
C SER A 41 -3.86 17.48 14.35
N TYR A 42 -3.59 16.42 15.12
CA TYR A 42 -2.30 15.71 15.06
C TYR A 42 -2.04 15.10 13.67
N ILE A 43 -3.05 14.49 13.05
CA ILE A 43 -2.95 13.95 11.68
C ILE A 43 -2.55 15.06 10.69
N ASN A 44 -3.15 16.24 10.82
CA ASN A 44 -2.87 17.39 9.94
C ASN A 44 -1.45 17.95 10.10
N TYR A 45 -0.88 17.90 11.31
CA TYR A 45 0.46 18.45 11.55
C TYR A 45 1.58 17.43 11.35
N GLU A 46 1.38 16.18 11.79
CA GLU A 46 2.45 15.18 11.81
C GLU A 46 2.38 14.18 10.65
N ILE A 47 1.19 14.00 10.04
CA ILE A 47 0.94 13.00 9.00
C ILE A 47 1.56 11.66 9.41
N PRO A 48 1.07 11.03 10.50
CA PRO A 48 1.65 9.80 11.02
C PRO A 48 1.47 8.65 10.03
N GLU A 49 2.49 7.82 9.89
CA GLU A 49 2.45 6.68 8.96
C GLU A 49 1.51 5.57 9.45
N ILE A 50 1.35 5.40 10.76
CA ILE A 50 0.50 4.38 11.36
C ILE A 50 -0.51 5.06 12.27
N LYS A 51 -1.78 4.76 12.04
CA LYS A 51 -2.91 5.28 12.81
C LYS A 51 -3.68 4.09 13.39
N VAL A 52 -3.79 4.01 14.70
CA VAL A 52 -4.63 3.02 15.40
C VAL A 52 -5.93 3.72 15.81
N LEU A 53 -7.04 3.28 15.25
CA LEU A 53 -8.39 3.78 15.57
C LEU A 53 -9.14 2.72 16.38
N ASP A 54 -9.48 3.06 17.61
CA ASP A 54 -10.12 2.16 18.56
C ASP A 54 -11.64 2.38 18.59
N TYR A 55 -12.36 1.57 17.85
CA TYR A 55 -13.82 1.57 17.78
C TYR A 55 -14.49 0.99 19.06
N THR A 56 -13.69 0.44 19.99
CA THR A 56 -14.20 0.02 21.31
C THR A 56 -14.28 1.19 22.30
N SER A 57 -13.61 2.29 21.98
CA SER A 57 -13.59 3.50 22.79
C SER A 57 -14.84 4.36 22.60
N LYS A 58 -15.73 4.41 23.58
CA LYS A 58 -16.99 5.17 23.49
C LYS A 58 -16.82 6.69 23.34
N ASN A 59 -15.68 7.22 23.82
CA ASN A 59 -15.40 8.67 23.82
C ASN A 59 -14.65 9.15 22.59
N VAL A 60 -14.18 8.23 21.72
CA VAL A 60 -13.45 8.57 20.50
C VAL A 60 -14.36 8.37 19.30
N ASP A 61 -14.67 9.43 18.60
CA ASP A 61 -15.45 9.39 17.36
C ASP A 61 -14.55 8.93 16.19
N CYS A 62 -14.32 7.62 16.10
CA CYS A 62 -13.53 7.03 15.03
C CYS A 62 -14.11 7.25 13.63
N PRO A 63 -15.44 7.18 13.41
CA PRO A 63 -16.06 7.58 12.14
C PRO A 63 -15.69 9.01 11.72
N LYS A 64 -15.77 10.01 12.61
CA LYS A 64 -15.38 11.39 12.33
C LYS A 64 -13.90 11.50 11.91
N ILE A 65 -13.01 10.78 12.59
CA ILE A 65 -11.58 10.74 12.25
C ILE A 65 -11.39 10.13 10.86
N LEU A 66 -12.07 9.02 10.57
CA LEU A 66 -11.99 8.34 9.30
C LEU A 66 -12.51 9.19 8.14
N ASP A 67 -13.62 9.91 8.34
CA ASP A 67 -14.18 10.84 7.37
C ASP A 67 -13.23 12.02 7.10
N ALA A 68 -12.59 12.56 8.13
CA ALA A 68 -11.55 13.58 7.97
C ALA A 68 -10.37 13.05 7.12
N ILE A 69 -9.92 11.83 7.37
CA ILE A 69 -8.88 11.17 6.54
C ILE A 69 -9.36 11.01 5.09
N LYS A 70 -10.59 10.54 4.88
CA LYS A 70 -11.17 10.31 3.55
C LYS A 70 -11.39 11.59 2.76
N SER A 71 -11.74 12.67 3.43
CA SER A 71 -11.99 13.96 2.79
C SER A 71 -10.77 14.58 2.13
N ASP A 72 -9.57 14.16 2.52
CA ASP A 72 -8.31 14.65 1.96
C ASP A 72 -7.40 13.50 1.54
N ALA A 73 -7.21 13.37 0.23
CA ALA A 73 -6.36 12.31 -0.36
C ALA A 73 -4.93 12.27 0.20
N TRP A 74 -4.43 13.37 0.76
CA TRP A 74 -3.09 13.44 1.34
C TRP A 74 -3.01 12.93 2.76
N LEU A 75 -4.14 12.94 3.47
CA LEU A 75 -4.24 12.32 4.80
C LEU A 75 -4.37 10.79 4.72
N HIS A 76 -4.67 10.24 3.54
CA HIS A 76 -4.62 8.79 3.29
C HIS A 76 -3.20 8.19 3.39
N TYR A 77 -2.19 9.04 3.56
CA TYR A 77 -0.81 8.62 3.72
C TYR A 77 -0.62 7.67 4.90
N GLY A 78 0.19 6.62 4.70
CA GLY A 78 0.40 5.59 5.70
C GLY A 78 -0.75 4.58 5.75
N GLY A 79 -1.00 3.97 6.88
CA GLY A 79 -2.03 2.96 7.08
C GLY A 79 -2.84 3.14 8.36
N VAL A 80 -4.08 2.66 8.32
CA VAL A 80 -4.98 2.61 9.47
C VAL A 80 -5.07 1.19 9.99
N ILE A 81 -4.97 1.03 11.29
CA ILE A 81 -5.25 -0.22 12.02
C ILE A 81 -6.50 0.04 12.86
N ALA A 82 -7.58 -0.67 12.59
CA ALA A 82 -8.82 -0.56 13.34
C ALA A 82 -8.89 -1.63 14.43
N VAL A 83 -9.32 -1.24 15.62
CA VAL A 83 -9.62 -2.14 16.75
C VAL A 83 -11.12 -2.17 16.95
N CYS A 84 -11.73 -3.35 16.84
CA CYS A 84 -13.17 -3.57 16.84
C CYS A 84 -13.62 -4.37 18.07
N GLU A 85 -14.86 -4.19 18.46
CA GLU A 85 -15.47 -4.94 19.57
C GLU A 85 -15.91 -6.34 19.13
N SER A 86 -16.39 -6.49 17.90
CA SER A 86 -16.99 -7.72 17.39
C SER A 86 -16.56 -8.07 15.96
N ALA A 87 -16.73 -9.34 15.58
CA ALA A 87 -16.51 -9.80 14.20
C ALA A 87 -17.41 -9.08 13.20
N LYS A 88 -18.66 -8.77 13.57
CA LYS A 88 -19.59 -8.02 12.71
C LYS A 88 -19.05 -6.64 12.37
N GLN A 89 -18.48 -5.92 13.35
CA GLN A 89 -17.88 -4.61 13.12
C GLN A 89 -16.61 -4.71 12.23
N VAL A 90 -15.88 -5.82 12.30
CA VAL A 90 -14.77 -6.10 11.36
C VAL A 90 -15.28 -6.19 9.93
N GLU A 91 -16.36 -6.97 9.69
CA GLU A 91 -16.99 -7.12 8.38
C GLU A 91 -17.47 -5.75 7.83
N GLU A 92 -18.18 -4.96 8.65
CA GLU A 92 -18.64 -3.62 8.28
C GLU A 92 -17.50 -2.70 7.85
N LEU A 93 -16.35 -2.74 8.51
CA LEU A 93 -15.19 -1.94 8.15
C LEU A 93 -14.43 -2.49 6.93
N GLU A 94 -14.42 -3.81 6.73
CA GLU A 94 -13.83 -4.43 5.53
C GLU A 94 -14.59 -4.05 4.24
N GLU A 95 -15.89 -3.80 4.33
CA GLU A 95 -16.72 -3.32 3.21
C GLU A 95 -16.42 -1.88 2.78
N LEU A 96 -15.73 -1.09 3.61
CA LEU A 96 -15.36 0.29 3.29
C LEU A 96 -14.22 0.34 2.25
N LYS A 97 -14.59 0.39 0.96
CA LYS A 97 -13.67 0.26 -0.18
C LYS A 97 -12.58 1.35 -0.27
N ASP A 98 -12.83 2.54 0.29
CA ASP A 98 -11.97 3.72 0.12
C ASP A 98 -11.04 4.00 1.30
N THR A 99 -10.85 3.04 2.19
CA THR A 99 -10.01 3.21 3.37
C THR A 99 -8.64 2.61 3.19
N ASN A 100 -7.63 3.25 3.77
CA ASN A 100 -6.28 2.69 3.84
C ASN A 100 -6.13 1.78 5.08
N MET A 101 -7.08 0.87 5.26
CA MET A 101 -7.05 -0.12 6.33
C MET A 101 -6.02 -1.20 6.02
N ILE A 102 -4.95 -1.26 6.81
CA ILE A 102 -3.92 -2.30 6.70
C ILE A 102 -4.19 -3.49 7.61
N ALA A 103 -4.94 -3.26 8.71
CA ALA A 103 -5.43 -4.32 9.56
C ALA A 103 -6.74 -3.89 10.24
N ILE A 104 -7.68 -4.81 10.36
CA ILE A 104 -8.93 -4.67 11.12
C ILE A 104 -8.99 -5.85 12.07
N LEU A 105 -8.95 -5.61 13.36
CA LEU A 105 -8.76 -6.62 14.39
C LEU A 105 -9.80 -6.46 15.50
N THR A 106 -10.36 -7.56 15.97
CA THR A 106 -11.06 -7.53 17.26
C THR A 106 -10.08 -7.21 18.39
N ILE A 107 -10.56 -6.69 19.50
CA ILE A 107 -9.69 -6.33 20.65
C ILE A 107 -8.85 -7.52 21.13
N GLN A 108 -9.38 -8.74 21.08
CA GLN A 108 -8.66 -9.96 21.46
C GLN A 108 -7.51 -10.25 20.50
N ASN A 109 -7.79 -10.19 19.18
CA ASN A 109 -6.79 -10.39 18.15
C ASN A 109 -5.76 -9.25 18.16
N PHE A 110 -6.16 -8.02 18.45
CA PHE A 110 -5.27 -6.89 18.58
C PHE A 110 -4.24 -7.10 19.68
N LYS A 111 -4.65 -7.53 20.88
CA LYS A 111 -3.74 -7.84 21.97
C LYS A 111 -2.70 -8.89 21.59
N THR A 112 -3.13 -9.91 20.88
CA THR A 112 -2.28 -11.05 20.53
C THR A 112 -1.34 -10.73 19.37
N HIS A 113 -1.82 -10.03 18.34
CA HIS A 113 -1.14 -9.91 17.05
C HIS A 113 -0.49 -8.54 16.80
N PHE A 114 -0.84 -7.47 17.55
CA PHE A 114 -0.37 -6.12 17.23
C PHE A 114 1.17 -5.99 17.19
N ALA A 115 1.89 -6.63 18.12
CA ALA A 115 3.35 -6.63 18.09
C ALA A 115 3.93 -7.32 16.85
N ARG A 116 3.22 -8.34 16.33
CA ARG A 116 3.57 -9.02 15.08
C ARG A 116 3.29 -8.14 13.87
N VAL A 117 2.14 -7.46 13.86
CA VAL A 117 1.80 -6.45 12.84
C VAL A 117 2.88 -5.39 12.77
N LEU A 118 3.30 -4.82 13.90
CA LEU A 118 4.40 -3.83 13.92
C LEU A 118 5.74 -4.39 13.41
N ARG A 119 6.04 -5.65 13.69
CA ARG A 119 7.24 -6.31 13.16
C ARG A 119 7.21 -6.39 11.64
N ILE A 120 6.07 -6.81 11.08
CA ILE A 120 5.89 -6.92 9.64
C ILE A 120 5.98 -5.52 9.00
N LEU A 121 5.34 -4.51 9.58
CA LEU A 121 5.42 -3.12 9.11
C LEU A 121 6.85 -2.58 9.17
N TRP A 122 7.60 -2.93 10.20
CA TRP A 122 9.00 -2.53 10.33
C TRP A 122 9.91 -3.21 9.29
N GLN A 123 9.71 -4.49 9.04
CA GLN A 123 10.48 -5.24 8.05
C GLN A 123 10.18 -4.80 6.61
N ASN A 124 8.98 -4.23 6.38
CA ASN A 124 8.46 -3.88 5.06
C ASN A 124 8.09 -2.39 4.96
N GLN A 125 8.92 -1.51 5.51
CA GLN A 125 8.67 -0.06 5.57
C GLN A 125 8.40 0.58 4.21
N GLN A 126 8.98 0.05 3.12
CA GLN A 126 8.79 0.53 1.76
C GLN A 126 7.30 0.58 1.36
N PHE A 127 6.49 -0.34 1.85
CA PHE A 127 5.08 -0.44 1.49
C PHE A 127 4.19 0.63 2.14
N LEU A 128 4.52 1.07 3.35
CA LEU A 128 3.72 2.08 4.04
C LEU A 128 4.01 3.51 3.56
N PHE A 129 5.21 3.74 3.05
CA PHE A 129 5.79 5.08 2.98
C PHE A 129 6.01 5.60 1.57
N ASN A 130 5.70 4.81 0.54
CA ASN A 130 6.00 5.14 -0.84
C ASN A 130 4.75 5.49 -1.66
N ARG A 131 4.06 6.56 -1.30
CA ARG A 131 3.18 7.21 -2.26
C ARG A 131 4.05 8.06 -3.19
N GLY A 132 4.18 7.64 -4.45
CA GLY A 132 4.75 8.47 -5.50
C GLY A 132 6.26 8.42 -5.72
N MET A 133 7.02 7.41 -5.22
CA MET A 133 8.48 7.41 -5.36
C MET A 133 9.10 6.18 -6.04
N GLN A 134 8.33 5.33 -6.70
CA GLN A 134 8.85 4.05 -7.19
C GLN A 134 9.06 3.91 -8.70
N ASP A 135 9.03 4.98 -9.47
CA ASP A 135 9.55 4.94 -10.84
C ASP A 135 11.05 5.19 -10.84
N SER A 136 11.82 4.23 -10.38
CA SER A 136 13.27 4.39 -10.32
C SER A 136 14.00 3.26 -10.99
N ILE A 137 15.04 3.61 -11.68
CA ILE A 137 16.17 2.80 -12.12
C ILE A 137 15.81 1.32 -12.35
N GLY A 138 15.21 1.04 -13.51
CA GLY A 138 14.83 -0.31 -13.93
C GLY A 138 13.33 -0.56 -14.02
N GLY A 139 12.49 0.26 -13.40
CA GLY A 139 11.02 0.22 -13.56
C GLY A 139 10.32 -0.99 -12.93
N GLN A 140 11.00 -1.79 -12.11
CA GLN A 140 10.44 -2.94 -11.41
C GLN A 140 10.85 -2.93 -9.95
N GLU A 141 9.93 -3.33 -9.08
CA GLU A 141 10.16 -3.59 -7.67
C GLU A 141 9.87 -5.05 -7.38
N ASN A 142 10.82 -5.74 -6.78
CA ASN A 142 10.71 -7.15 -6.43
C ASN A 142 10.82 -7.29 -4.92
N GLY A 143 10.09 -8.25 -4.38
CA GLY A 143 10.20 -8.60 -2.96
C GLY A 143 9.54 -9.93 -2.65
N SER A 144 9.69 -10.36 -1.41
CA SER A 144 9.09 -11.58 -0.93
C SER A 144 8.69 -11.48 0.54
N PHE A 145 7.67 -12.24 0.89
CA PHE A 145 7.25 -12.46 2.27
C PHE A 145 7.22 -13.95 2.56
N ILE A 146 7.43 -14.29 3.82
CA ILE A 146 7.24 -15.64 4.33
C ILE A 146 6.21 -15.55 5.43
N CYS A 147 5.06 -16.22 5.27
CA CYS A 147 4.06 -16.32 6.31
C CYS A 147 3.94 -17.75 6.85
N GLY A 148 3.51 -17.85 8.10
CA GLY A 148 3.21 -19.12 8.73
C GLY A 148 1.76 -19.55 8.46
N ASN A 149 1.34 -20.60 9.18
CA ASN A 149 0.00 -21.17 9.07
C ASN A 149 -1.03 -20.43 9.94
N ASP A 150 -0.94 -19.10 10.02
CA ASP A 150 -1.88 -18.27 10.77
C ASP A 150 -2.79 -17.50 9.79
N PRO A 151 -4.13 -17.73 9.81
CA PRO A 151 -5.05 -17.00 8.93
C PRO A 151 -4.93 -15.47 9.03
N MET A 152 -4.52 -14.96 10.21
CA MET A 152 -4.32 -13.52 10.39
C MET A 152 -3.16 -12.98 9.57
N ASP A 153 -2.09 -13.76 9.36
CA ASP A 153 -1.00 -13.36 8.48
C ASP A 153 -1.47 -13.23 7.04
N ILE A 154 -2.28 -14.17 6.58
CA ILE A 154 -2.84 -14.15 5.23
C ILE A 154 -3.64 -12.87 4.99
N ARG A 155 -4.56 -12.53 5.90
CA ARG A 155 -5.32 -11.28 5.84
C ARG A 155 -4.40 -10.06 5.83
N PHE A 156 -3.41 -10.07 6.71
CA PHE A 156 -2.49 -8.95 6.84
C PHE A 156 -1.67 -8.73 5.56
N TYR A 157 -1.03 -9.76 5.03
CA TYR A 157 -0.22 -9.64 3.80
C TYR A 157 -1.08 -9.30 2.59
N THR A 158 -2.30 -9.85 2.49
CA THR A 158 -3.25 -9.48 1.45
C THR A 158 -3.58 -7.99 1.51
N ASN A 159 -4.05 -7.49 2.65
CA ASN A 159 -4.42 -6.09 2.81
C ASN A 159 -3.22 -5.16 2.58
N PHE A 160 -2.05 -5.59 3.00
CA PHE A 160 -0.81 -4.86 2.85
C PHE A 160 -0.40 -4.67 1.37
N LEU A 161 -0.39 -5.76 0.59
CA LEU A 161 -0.10 -5.73 -0.84
C LEU A 161 -1.15 -4.91 -1.62
N VAL A 162 -2.42 -5.15 -1.33
CA VAL A 162 -3.53 -4.46 -2.00
C VAL A 162 -3.52 -2.96 -1.69
N SER A 163 -3.34 -2.59 -0.43
CA SER A 163 -3.23 -1.17 -0.02
C SER A 163 -2.02 -0.50 -0.65
N TYR A 164 -0.90 -1.21 -0.75
CA TYR A 164 0.29 -0.71 -1.41
C TYR A 164 0.05 -0.38 -2.89
N LEU A 165 -0.51 -1.33 -3.66
CA LEU A 165 -0.81 -1.11 -5.08
C LEU A 165 -1.84 0.00 -5.30
N TYR A 166 -2.85 0.07 -4.44
CA TYR A 166 -3.85 1.13 -4.48
C TYR A 166 -3.23 2.51 -4.17
N ASN A 167 -2.46 2.61 -3.10
CA ASN A 167 -1.82 3.86 -2.68
C ASN A 167 -0.74 4.36 -3.65
N THR A 168 -0.15 3.44 -4.42
CA THR A 168 0.80 3.79 -5.48
C THR A 168 0.11 3.98 -6.84
N ASN A 169 -1.23 4.04 -6.84
CA ASN A 169 -2.06 4.22 -8.04
C ASN A 169 -1.79 3.16 -9.14
N ARG A 170 -1.45 1.94 -8.76
CA ARG A 170 -1.27 0.82 -9.70
C ARG A 170 -2.58 0.14 -10.06
N ILE A 171 -3.56 0.20 -9.17
CA ILE A 171 -4.89 -0.37 -9.36
C ILE A 171 -5.98 0.64 -9.01
N SER A 172 -7.17 0.46 -9.58
CA SER A 172 -8.38 1.25 -9.25
C SER A 172 -9.02 0.80 -7.93
N GLY A 173 -9.99 1.56 -7.43
CA GLY A 173 -10.78 1.16 -6.26
C GLY A 173 -11.55 -0.15 -6.50
N ASP A 174 -12.10 -0.35 -7.70
CA ASP A 174 -12.81 -1.58 -8.06
C ASP A 174 -11.85 -2.78 -8.18
N ASP A 175 -10.66 -2.58 -8.76
CA ASP A 175 -9.65 -3.63 -8.88
C ASP A 175 -9.05 -4.00 -7.53
N ARG A 176 -9.04 -3.07 -6.57
CA ARG A 176 -8.61 -3.32 -5.19
C ARG A 176 -9.37 -4.48 -4.57
N TYR A 177 -10.70 -4.45 -4.65
CA TYR A 177 -11.54 -5.52 -4.09
C TYR A 177 -11.31 -6.86 -4.78
N LYS A 178 -11.25 -6.85 -6.12
CA LYS A 178 -10.99 -8.07 -6.90
C LYS A 178 -9.64 -8.71 -6.55
N LEU A 179 -8.59 -7.88 -6.45
CA LEU A 179 -7.25 -8.35 -6.08
C LEU A 179 -7.23 -8.90 -4.65
N GLN A 180 -7.94 -8.25 -3.72
CA GLN A 180 -8.05 -8.73 -2.35
C GLN A 180 -8.67 -10.12 -2.31
N MET A 181 -9.78 -10.34 -3.02
CA MET A 181 -10.42 -11.64 -3.10
C MET A 181 -9.52 -12.69 -3.74
N THR A 182 -8.82 -12.33 -4.82
CA THR A 182 -7.88 -13.24 -5.52
C THR A 182 -6.73 -13.68 -4.63
N LEU A 183 -6.08 -12.74 -3.95
CA LEU A 183 -4.98 -13.05 -3.02
C LEU A 183 -5.47 -13.88 -1.82
N MET A 184 -6.61 -13.50 -1.24
CA MET A 184 -7.22 -14.26 -0.13
C MET A 184 -7.48 -15.70 -0.54
N GLU A 185 -8.08 -15.94 -1.72
CA GLU A 185 -8.37 -17.29 -2.22
C GLU A 185 -7.09 -18.12 -2.37
N PHE A 186 -6.07 -17.60 -3.08
CA PHE A 186 -4.85 -18.37 -3.30
C PHE A 186 -4.06 -18.61 -2.01
N LEU A 187 -4.01 -17.65 -1.11
CA LEU A 187 -3.32 -17.81 0.16
C LEU A 187 -4.07 -18.73 1.12
N THR A 188 -5.40 -18.68 1.11
CA THR A 188 -6.21 -19.62 1.90
C THR A 188 -6.06 -21.05 1.37
N ASN A 189 -6.05 -21.23 0.05
CA ASN A 189 -5.81 -22.54 -0.56
C ASN A 189 -4.40 -23.06 -0.22
N ALA A 190 -3.38 -22.22 -0.27
CA ALA A 190 -2.02 -22.56 0.14
C ALA A 190 -1.94 -22.95 1.64
N LEU A 191 -2.72 -22.30 2.51
CA LEU A 191 -2.79 -22.64 3.91
C LEU A 191 -3.55 -23.96 4.13
N GLU A 192 -4.83 -24.01 3.69
CA GLU A 192 -5.74 -25.10 4.01
C GLU A 192 -5.34 -26.39 3.29
N HIS A 193 -5.27 -26.33 1.96
CA HIS A 193 -5.02 -27.52 1.13
C HIS A 193 -3.53 -27.83 0.97
N GLY A 194 -2.68 -26.77 0.85
CA GLY A 194 -1.24 -26.93 0.73
C GLY A 194 -0.60 -27.32 2.06
N ASN A 195 -0.38 -26.35 2.94
CA ASN A 195 0.39 -26.56 4.15
C ASN A 195 -0.27 -27.50 5.15
N LEU A 196 -1.57 -27.35 5.42
CA LEU A 196 -2.29 -28.13 6.43
C LEU A 196 -2.90 -29.43 5.88
N GLY A 197 -2.88 -29.63 4.57
CA GLY A 197 -3.39 -30.84 3.93
C GLY A 197 -4.86 -31.14 4.24
N ILE A 198 -5.67 -30.08 4.42
CA ILE A 198 -7.12 -30.21 4.71
C ILE A 198 -7.83 -30.48 3.39
N THR A 199 -8.49 -31.62 3.28
CA THR A 199 -9.31 -31.93 2.12
C THR A 199 -10.68 -31.29 2.20
N TYR A 200 -11.42 -31.25 1.08
CA TYR A 200 -12.82 -30.83 1.07
C TYR A 200 -13.72 -31.73 1.94
N GLU A 201 -13.41 -33.02 2.00
CA GLU A 201 -14.11 -33.98 2.82
C GLU A 201 -13.88 -33.73 4.32
N ASP A 202 -12.62 -33.48 4.72
CA ASP A 202 -12.29 -33.06 6.08
C ASP A 202 -13.09 -31.81 6.50
N LYS A 203 -13.11 -30.80 5.64
CA LYS A 203 -13.81 -29.53 5.87
C LYS A 203 -15.30 -29.72 6.01
N THR A 204 -15.90 -30.47 5.10
CA THR A 204 -17.34 -30.76 5.11
C THR A 204 -17.74 -31.54 6.35
N THR A 205 -17.01 -32.60 6.69
CA THR A 205 -17.23 -33.41 7.87
C THR A 205 -17.12 -32.61 9.16
N TRP A 206 -16.09 -31.76 9.24
CA TRP A 206 -15.86 -30.91 10.40
C TRP A 206 -16.98 -29.89 10.62
N LEU A 207 -17.34 -29.15 9.58
CA LEU A 207 -18.42 -28.16 9.64
C LEU A 207 -19.77 -28.75 9.90
N SER A 208 -20.08 -29.94 9.34
CA SER A 208 -21.34 -30.66 9.61
C SER A 208 -21.46 -31.14 11.06
N SER A 209 -20.32 -31.26 11.76
CA SER A 209 -20.31 -31.56 13.20
C SER A 209 -20.56 -30.34 14.11
N GLY A 210 -20.82 -29.15 13.51
CA GLY A 210 -21.09 -27.90 14.23
C GLY A 210 -19.84 -27.22 14.80
N LYS A 211 -18.64 -27.63 14.37
CA LYS A 211 -17.36 -27.05 14.80
C LYS A 211 -16.91 -25.89 13.89
N ASP A 212 -16.13 -24.97 14.43
CA ASP A 212 -15.56 -23.82 13.69
C ASP A 212 -14.36 -24.24 12.82
N MET A 213 -14.23 -23.62 11.64
CA MET A 213 -13.09 -23.83 10.75
C MET A 213 -11.75 -23.43 11.41
N LEU A 214 -11.75 -22.37 12.24
CA LEU A 214 -10.55 -21.96 12.96
C LEU A 214 -10.01 -23.02 13.91
N ASP A 215 -10.88 -23.84 14.48
CA ASP A 215 -10.47 -24.93 15.37
C ASP A 215 -9.83 -26.09 14.59
N LEU A 216 -10.32 -26.37 13.38
CA LEU A 216 -9.68 -27.32 12.47
C LEU A 216 -8.27 -26.86 12.07
N LEU A 217 -8.12 -25.57 11.72
CA LEU A 217 -6.82 -25.02 11.38
C LEU A 217 -5.84 -25.10 12.54
N LYS A 218 -6.28 -24.81 13.77
CA LYS A 218 -5.45 -24.93 14.98
C LYS A 218 -5.06 -26.37 15.26
N GLU A 219 -6.01 -27.30 15.15
CA GLU A 219 -5.75 -28.73 15.36
C GLU A 219 -4.68 -29.23 14.36
N ARG A 220 -4.87 -28.98 13.08
CA ARG A 220 -3.91 -29.38 12.04
C ARG A 220 -2.54 -28.71 12.24
N ASN A 221 -2.52 -27.44 12.58
CA ASN A 221 -1.26 -26.71 12.82
C ASN A 221 -0.53 -27.14 14.09
N SER A 222 -1.19 -27.86 15.00
CA SER A 222 -0.55 -28.45 16.19
C SER A 222 0.22 -29.72 15.86
N ASP A 223 0.00 -30.34 14.72
CA ASP A 223 0.73 -31.52 14.27
C ASP A 223 2.12 -31.11 13.75
N PRO A 224 3.21 -31.67 14.30
CA PRO A 224 4.58 -31.40 13.84
C PRO A 224 4.81 -31.59 12.34
N LYS A 225 4.01 -32.43 11.68
CA LYS A 225 4.06 -32.64 10.25
C LYS A 225 3.75 -31.38 9.44
N TYR A 226 2.93 -30.48 9.98
CA TYR A 226 2.42 -29.31 9.27
C TYR A 226 2.90 -27.97 9.86
N SER A 227 3.24 -27.95 11.16
CA SER A 227 3.49 -26.70 11.92
C SER A 227 4.64 -25.85 11.34
N ASP A 228 5.65 -26.48 10.79
CA ASP A 228 6.85 -25.82 10.28
C ASP A 228 6.74 -25.38 8.81
N ARG A 229 5.68 -25.82 8.11
CA ARG A 229 5.43 -25.43 6.72
C ARG A 229 5.15 -23.93 6.60
N LYS A 230 5.62 -23.31 5.50
CA LYS A 230 5.51 -21.88 5.23
C LYS A 230 4.83 -21.64 3.90
N ILE A 231 4.29 -20.44 3.76
CA ILE A 231 3.82 -19.91 2.48
C ILE A 231 4.78 -18.81 2.07
N HIS A 232 5.33 -18.92 0.88
CA HIS A 232 6.22 -17.94 0.27
C HIS A 232 5.43 -17.11 -0.72
N ILE A 233 5.44 -15.80 -0.53
CA ILE A 233 4.76 -14.83 -1.40
C ILE A 233 5.85 -14.01 -2.06
N GLU A 234 6.02 -14.15 -3.38
CA GLU A 234 6.92 -13.32 -4.16
C GLU A 234 6.08 -12.36 -5.02
N TYR A 235 6.57 -11.14 -5.19
CA TYR A 235 5.92 -10.16 -6.04
C TYR A 235 6.93 -9.41 -6.88
N THR A 236 6.47 -9.01 -8.07
CA THR A 236 7.17 -8.09 -8.96
C THR A 236 6.20 -7.02 -9.41
N ILE A 237 6.43 -5.76 -9.00
CA ILE A 237 5.58 -4.63 -9.36
C ILE A 237 6.28 -3.82 -10.43
N GLY A 238 5.78 -3.90 -11.65
CA GLY A 238 6.31 -3.21 -12.82
C GLY A 238 5.50 -1.96 -13.20
N LYS A 239 5.84 -1.36 -14.33
CA LYS A 239 5.11 -0.19 -14.86
C LYS A 239 3.73 -0.57 -15.38
N SER A 240 3.65 -1.63 -16.20
CA SER A 240 2.43 -2.03 -16.89
C SER A 240 1.70 -3.19 -16.25
N LYS A 241 2.39 -3.97 -15.43
CA LYS A 241 1.83 -5.15 -14.77
C LYS A 241 2.52 -5.41 -13.44
N SER A 242 1.80 -6.08 -12.55
CA SER A 242 2.32 -6.68 -11.34
C SER A 242 2.13 -8.19 -11.39
N THR A 243 3.13 -8.93 -10.95
CA THR A 243 3.13 -10.39 -10.92
C THR A 243 3.27 -10.85 -9.47
N PHE A 244 2.48 -11.84 -9.11
CA PHE A 244 2.51 -12.48 -7.81
C PHE A 244 2.77 -13.97 -7.99
N LYS A 245 3.56 -14.54 -7.08
CA LYS A 245 3.82 -15.97 -7.00
C LYS A 245 3.63 -16.40 -5.55
N ILE A 246 2.80 -17.41 -5.35
CA ILE A 246 2.49 -17.98 -4.04
C ILE A 246 2.88 -19.45 -4.07
N THR A 247 3.80 -19.85 -3.20
CA THR A 247 4.30 -21.22 -3.08
C THR A 247 4.08 -21.72 -1.67
N ASP A 248 3.46 -22.88 -1.52
CA ASP A 248 3.33 -23.58 -0.25
C ASP A 248 4.28 -24.78 -0.14
N ASP A 249 4.53 -25.22 1.10
CA ASP A 249 5.40 -26.39 1.39
C ASP A 249 4.63 -27.72 1.36
N GLY A 250 3.39 -27.72 0.85
CA GLY A 250 2.56 -28.90 0.72
C GLY A 250 2.97 -29.85 -0.41
N ASP A 251 2.20 -30.91 -0.53
CA ASP A 251 2.47 -31.95 -1.51
C ASP A 251 1.98 -31.60 -2.92
N GLY A 252 1.21 -30.50 -3.04
CA GLY A 252 0.62 -30.03 -4.29
C GLY A 252 -0.64 -30.77 -4.68
N PHE A 253 -1.21 -30.43 -5.83
CA PHE A 253 -2.42 -31.04 -6.37
C PHE A 253 -2.43 -31.10 -7.89
N ASP A 254 -3.24 -32.00 -8.47
CA ASP A 254 -3.41 -32.09 -9.92
C ASP A 254 -4.39 -30.99 -10.40
N TRP A 255 -3.82 -29.80 -10.64
CA TRP A 255 -4.54 -28.62 -11.07
C TRP A 255 -5.19 -28.74 -12.47
N ARG A 256 -4.68 -29.67 -13.32
CA ARG A 256 -5.20 -29.89 -14.69
C ARG A 256 -6.64 -30.36 -14.66
N LYS A 257 -7.00 -31.21 -13.71
CA LYS A 257 -8.38 -31.70 -13.51
C LYS A 257 -9.40 -30.59 -13.18
N TYR A 258 -8.90 -29.46 -12.64
CA TYR A 258 -9.76 -28.34 -12.26
C TYR A 258 -9.87 -27.28 -13.37
N LEU A 259 -8.92 -27.24 -14.32
CA LEU A 259 -9.00 -26.36 -15.47
C LEU A 259 -10.01 -26.85 -16.54
N GLU A 260 -10.23 -28.17 -16.62
CA GLU A 260 -11.13 -28.81 -17.61
C GLU A 260 -12.61 -28.84 -17.16
N LYS A 261 -12.87 -28.66 -15.86
CA LYS A 261 -14.25 -28.55 -15.37
C LYS A 261 -14.81 -27.18 -15.74
N GLU A 262 -15.79 -27.18 -16.64
CA GLU A 262 -16.68 -26.02 -16.85
C GLU A 262 -17.29 -25.58 -15.50
N ILE A 263 -17.51 -24.26 -15.38
CA ILE A 263 -18.09 -23.57 -14.23
C ILE A 263 -19.37 -24.32 -13.77
N THR A 264 -19.23 -25.27 -12.86
CA THR A 264 -20.39 -25.89 -12.25
C THR A 264 -20.93 -24.96 -11.15
N THR A 265 -22.25 -24.90 -11.04
CA THR A 265 -23.03 -24.12 -10.07
C THR A 265 -22.83 -24.52 -8.61
N GLU A 266 -21.85 -25.37 -8.31
CA GLU A 266 -21.52 -25.81 -6.96
C GLU A 266 -20.83 -24.68 -6.17
N LEU A 267 -21.10 -24.62 -4.89
CA LEU A 267 -20.57 -23.64 -3.92
C LEU A 267 -19.03 -23.60 -3.85
N HIS A 268 -18.35 -24.59 -4.43
CA HIS A 268 -16.91 -24.80 -4.41
C HIS A 268 -16.30 -24.45 -5.79
N GLY A 269 -15.31 -23.60 -5.84
CA GLY A 269 -14.62 -23.17 -7.08
C GLY A 269 -14.94 -21.77 -7.57
N ARG A 270 -15.78 -21.01 -6.87
CA ARG A 270 -16.08 -19.60 -7.20
C ARG A 270 -14.86 -18.70 -7.10
N GLY A 271 -13.90 -19.00 -6.23
CA GLY A 271 -12.69 -18.22 -6.05
C GLY A 271 -11.76 -18.26 -7.27
N ILE A 272 -11.57 -19.43 -7.89
CA ILE A 272 -10.77 -19.57 -9.12
C ILE A 272 -11.46 -18.86 -10.30
N SER A 273 -12.80 -18.88 -10.35
CA SER A 273 -13.56 -18.17 -11.39
C SER A 273 -13.44 -16.64 -11.28
N LEU A 274 -13.55 -16.09 -10.07
CA LEU A 274 -13.35 -14.65 -9.80
C LEU A 274 -11.89 -14.23 -10.05
N SER A 275 -10.93 -15.10 -9.75
CA SER A 275 -9.51 -14.85 -10.00
C SER A 275 -9.20 -14.72 -11.51
N ARG A 276 -9.96 -15.43 -12.37
CA ARG A 276 -9.81 -15.33 -13.84
C ARG A 276 -10.28 -13.98 -14.41
N GLU A 277 -11.21 -13.29 -13.76
CA GLU A 277 -11.64 -11.96 -14.20
C GLU A 277 -10.59 -10.87 -13.94
N MET A 278 -9.81 -11.03 -12.87
CA MET A 278 -8.80 -10.05 -12.48
C MET A 278 -7.41 -10.37 -13.04
N ALA A 279 -7.05 -11.65 -13.07
CA ALA A 279 -5.72 -12.09 -13.46
C ALA A 279 -5.67 -12.40 -14.96
N ASN A 280 -4.78 -11.72 -15.69
CA ASN A 280 -4.59 -11.94 -17.12
C ASN A 280 -3.96 -13.30 -17.45
N ARG A 281 -3.19 -13.86 -16.53
CA ARG A 281 -2.53 -15.15 -16.65
C ARG A 281 -2.43 -15.79 -15.29
N ILE A 282 -2.98 -16.99 -15.16
CA ILE A 282 -2.81 -17.84 -13.99
C ILE A 282 -2.08 -19.10 -14.45
N SER A 283 -1.01 -19.46 -13.77
CA SER A 283 -0.24 -20.68 -14.06
C SER A 283 0.17 -21.36 -12.76
N TYR A 284 0.21 -22.68 -12.81
CA TYR A 284 0.69 -23.53 -11.72
C TYR A 284 1.97 -24.23 -12.16
N ASN A 285 2.85 -24.56 -11.19
CA ASN A 285 3.96 -25.44 -11.45
C ASN A 285 3.49 -26.89 -11.67
N GLU A 286 4.40 -27.80 -12.03
CA GLU A 286 4.07 -29.19 -12.29
C GLU A 286 3.50 -29.91 -11.06
N LYS A 287 4.03 -29.59 -9.88
CA LYS A 287 3.62 -30.16 -8.61
C LYS A 287 2.27 -29.66 -8.13
N GLY A 288 1.86 -28.47 -8.53
CA GLY A 288 0.61 -27.81 -8.10
C GLY A 288 0.66 -27.17 -6.70
N ASN A 289 1.85 -26.92 -6.17
CA ASN A 289 2.06 -26.19 -4.91
C ASN A 289 2.56 -24.75 -5.12
N GLU A 290 2.55 -24.27 -6.35
CA GLU A 290 2.89 -22.90 -6.69
C GLU A 290 1.88 -22.37 -7.71
N VAL A 291 1.32 -21.22 -7.42
CA VAL A 291 0.49 -20.45 -8.35
C VAL A 291 1.15 -19.10 -8.65
N SER A 292 1.21 -18.77 -9.93
CA SER A 292 1.65 -17.46 -10.40
C SER A 292 0.53 -16.78 -11.18
N PHE A 293 0.32 -15.48 -10.95
CA PHE A 293 -0.66 -14.70 -11.70
C PHE A 293 -0.19 -13.26 -11.93
N GLU A 294 -0.72 -12.66 -12.99
CA GLU A 294 -0.40 -11.28 -13.40
C GLU A 294 -1.66 -10.42 -13.37
N ILE A 295 -1.51 -9.18 -12.91
CA ILE A 295 -2.55 -8.15 -13.03
C ILE A 295 -2.03 -6.96 -13.85
N PRO A 296 -2.86 -6.32 -14.66
CA PRO A 296 -2.48 -5.09 -15.34
C PRO A 296 -2.40 -3.95 -14.34
N ASN A 297 -1.38 -3.09 -14.48
CA ASN A 297 -1.29 -1.85 -13.74
C ASN A 297 -1.93 -0.72 -14.54
N LEU A 298 -2.52 0.25 -13.85
CA LEU A 298 -3.02 1.46 -14.47
C LEU A 298 -1.87 2.22 -15.15
N MET A 299 -1.97 2.41 -16.45
CA MET A 299 -0.97 3.13 -17.24
C MET A 299 -1.18 4.65 -17.19
N ASN A 300 -2.44 5.07 -17.07
CA ASN A 300 -2.85 6.48 -17.03
C ASN A 300 -3.40 6.79 -15.64
N VAL A 301 -2.50 6.96 -14.69
CA VAL A 301 -2.86 7.35 -13.35
C VAL A 301 -3.46 8.76 -13.38
N VAL A 302 -4.62 8.91 -12.75
CA VAL A 302 -5.24 10.21 -12.49
C VAL A 302 -5.21 10.44 -10.98
N ASN A 303 -4.55 11.52 -10.54
CA ASN A 303 -4.59 11.90 -9.14
C ASN A 303 -5.97 12.42 -8.75
N THR A 304 -6.46 12.00 -7.60
CA THR A 304 -7.60 12.66 -6.96
C THR A 304 -7.20 14.09 -6.62
N ILE A 305 -7.98 15.04 -7.09
CA ILE A 305 -7.76 16.47 -6.81
C ILE A 305 -8.20 16.72 -5.36
N PRO A 306 -7.29 17.15 -4.46
CA PRO A 306 -7.67 17.54 -3.11
C PRO A 306 -8.74 18.64 -3.16
N GLY A 307 -9.76 18.57 -2.28
CA GLY A 307 -10.87 19.52 -2.29
C GLY A 307 -10.43 20.98 -2.27
N ILE A 308 -9.34 21.28 -1.56
CA ILE A 308 -8.76 22.61 -1.47
C ILE A 308 -8.10 23.10 -2.77
N MET A 309 -7.77 22.20 -3.70
CA MET A 309 -7.20 22.54 -5.03
C MET A 309 -8.28 22.68 -6.11
N GLN A 310 -9.51 22.27 -5.82
CA GLN A 310 -10.63 22.39 -6.76
C GLN A 310 -10.91 23.83 -7.25
N PRO A 311 -10.68 24.90 -6.44
CA PRO A 311 -10.86 26.27 -6.92
C PRO A 311 -9.86 26.70 -7.99
N PHE A 312 -8.74 25.99 -8.17
CA PHE A 312 -7.73 26.31 -9.18
C PHE A 312 -8.06 25.66 -10.52
N ALA A 313 -7.86 26.41 -11.59
CA ALA A 313 -8.12 25.92 -12.94
C ALA A 313 -7.19 24.76 -13.32
N THR A 314 -7.77 23.70 -13.87
CA THR A 314 -7.03 22.64 -14.53
C THR A 314 -6.61 23.12 -15.92
N ILE A 315 -5.34 23.02 -16.25
CA ILE A 315 -4.76 23.37 -17.55
C ILE A 315 -4.46 22.08 -18.29
N GLU A 316 -4.94 22.01 -19.54
CA GLU A 316 -4.67 20.90 -20.44
C GLU A 316 -3.46 21.20 -21.30
N TYR A 317 -2.62 20.19 -21.50
CA TYR A 317 -1.43 20.23 -22.36
C TYR A 317 -1.49 19.09 -23.35
N LYS A 318 -1.13 19.38 -24.59
CA LYS A 318 -0.97 18.39 -25.66
C LYS A 318 0.49 17.93 -25.76
N ASN A 319 0.70 16.85 -26.52
CA ASN A 319 2.05 16.30 -26.70
C ASN A 319 3.04 17.37 -27.19
N ARG A 320 4.17 17.50 -26.49
CA ARG A 320 5.24 18.50 -26.67
C ARG A 320 4.90 19.93 -26.25
N ASP A 321 3.74 20.20 -25.68
CA ASP A 321 3.48 21.51 -25.09
C ASP A 321 4.46 21.79 -23.96
N VAL A 322 4.90 23.04 -23.88
CA VAL A 322 5.85 23.51 -22.84
C VAL A 322 5.07 23.98 -21.63
N VAL A 323 5.32 23.39 -20.47
CA VAL A 323 4.75 23.86 -19.20
C VAL A 323 5.51 25.10 -18.73
N PHE A 324 6.83 25.05 -18.72
CA PHE A 324 7.75 26.18 -18.51
C PHE A 324 9.14 25.82 -19.04
N ARG A 325 10.00 26.84 -19.21
CA ARG A 325 11.35 26.68 -19.75
C ARG A 325 12.41 26.81 -18.66
N GLU A 326 13.54 26.15 -18.87
CA GLU A 326 14.76 26.34 -18.06
C GLU A 326 15.15 27.84 -18.06
N ASN A 327 15.55 28.35 -16.89
CA ASN A 327 15.87 29.76 -16.63
C ASN A 327 14.70 30.76 -16.66
N GLU A 328 13.46 30.29 -16.84
CA GLU A 328 12.27 31.14 -16.75
C GLU A 328 12.04 31.62 -15.31
N LEU A 329 11.64 32.91 -15.17
CA LEU A 329 11.22 33.47 -13.90
C LEU A 329 9.77 33.14 -13.62
N SER A 330 9.54 32.10 -12.84
CA SER A 330 8.21 31.68 -12.43
C SER A 330 8.29 30.87 -11.13
N ASN A 331 7.45 31.23 -10.17
CA ASN A 331 7.41 30.61 -8.85
C ASN A 331 6.12 29.82 -8.61
N ASP A 332 5.39 29.47 -9.66
CA ASP A 332 4.18 28.67 -9.53
C ASP A 332 4.53 27.19 -9.28
N LEU A 333 3.73 26.53 -8.46
CA LEU A 333 3.76 25.10 -8.27
C LEU A 333 2.69 24.46 -9.15
N PHE A 334 2.99 23.31 -9.73
CA PHE A 334 2.03 22.58 -10.56
C PHE A 334 1.74 21.23 -9.92
N PHE A 335 0.46 20.95 -9.69
CA PHE A 335 -0.01 19.63 -9.25
C PHE A 335 -0.36 18.80 -10.48
N ILE A 336 0.21 17.59 -10.58
CA ILE A 336 -0.02 16.68 -11.70
C ILE A 336 -1.35 15.97 -11.47
N VAL A 337 -2.35 16.27 -12.31
CA VAL A 337 -3.64 15.56 -12.31
C VAL A 337 -3.49 14.27 -13.11
N SER A 338 -3.00 14.36 -14.35
CA SER A 338 -2.82 13.19 -15.23
C SER A 338 -1.75 13.45 -16.27
N GLY A 339 -1.26 12.37 -16.90
CA GLY A 339 -0.30 12.44 -18.00
C GLY A 339 1.16 12.25 -17.55
N ARG A 340 2.08 12.48 -18.47
CA ARG A 340 3.53 12.32 -18.25
C ARG A 340 4.25 13.59 -18.69
N PHE A 341 5.31 13.95 -17.98
CA PHE A 341 6.04 15.18 -18.23
C PHE A 341 7.55 14.90 -18.29
N GLY A 342 8.15 15.17 -19.43
CA GLY A 342 9.62 15.07 -19.60
C GLY A 342 10.32 16.27 -18.98
N VAL A 343 11.31 16.00 -18.15
CA VAL A 343 12.20 17.00 -17.53
C VAL A 343 13.48 17.08 -18.34
N TYR A 344 13.77 18.24 -18.90
CA TYR A 344 14.94 18.47 -19.73
C TYR A 344 15.85 19.51 -19.07
N ALA A 345 17.04 19.09 -18.66
CA ALA A 345 18.10 19.98 -18.21
C ALA A 345 19.20 20.08 -19.29
N SER A 346 19.59 21.28 -19.65
CA SER A 346 20.57 21.52 -20.74
C SER A 346 20.22 20.74 -22.01
N LYS A 347 18.94 20.72 -22.37
CA LYS A 347 18.34 20.03 -23.55
C LYS A 347 18.39 18.49 -23.52
N LYS A 348 18.85 17.88 -22.42
CA LYS A 348 18.85 16.41 -22.26
C LYS A 348 17.70 15.98 -21.37
N LEU A 349 16.98 14.94 -21.77
CA LEU A 349 15.94 14.31 -20.95
C LEU A 349 16.60 13.67 -19.72
N THR A 350 16.28 14.17 -18.55
CA THR A 350 16.82 13.68 -17.27
C THR A 350 15.90 12.68 -16.60
N THR A 351 14.58 12.94 -16.64
CA THR A 351 13.57 12.06 -16.04
C THR A 351 12.20 12.32 -16.65
N VAL A 352 11.25 11.46 -16.36
CA VAL A 352 9.83 11.62 -16.70
C VAL A 352 9.03 11.63 -15.43
N LEU A 353 8.28 12.70 -15.18
CA LEU A 353 7.37 12.85 -14.06
C LEU A 353 5.98 12.34 -14.45
N THR A 354 5.27 11.79 -13.47
CA THR A 354 3.95 11.18 -13.57
C THR A 354 3.06 11.70 -12.43
N PRO A 355 1.77 11.41 -12.40
CA PRO A 355 0.91 11.74 -11.25
C PRO A 355 1.46 11.25 -9.91
N ASN A 356 2.26 10.19 -9.90
CA ASN A 356 2.91 9.69 -8.69
C ASN A 356 3.92 10.67 -8.09
N ASP A 357 4.50 11.55 -8.92
CA ASP A 357 5.42 12.60 -8.48
C ASP A 357 4.70 13.80 -7.88
N MET A 358 3.40 13.89 -8.06
CA MET A 358 2.44 14.89 -7.59
C MET A 358 2.70 16.32 -8.03
N PHE A 359 3.95 16.82 -7.93
CA PHE A 359 4.27 18.23 -8.20
C PHE A 359 5.37 18.39 -9.23
N ILE A 360 5.29 19.52 -9.95
CA ILE A 360 6.31 20.03 -10.87
C ILE A 360 6.63 21.46 -10.48
N GLY A 361 7.93 21.81 -10.53
CA GLY A 361 8.40 23.18 -10.32
C GLY A 361 8.64 23.53 -8.85
N GLU A 362 8.69 22.56 -7.96
CA GLU A 362 8.91 22.72 -6.53
C GLU A 362 10.26 23.40 -6.20
N MET A 363 11.30 23.15 -7.01
CA MET A 363 12.62 23.75 -6.79
C MET A 363 12.56 25.28 -6.87
N ALA A 364 12.08 25.82 -7.99
CA ALA A 364 11.95 27.26 -8.17
C ALA A 364 10.94 27.88 -7.19
N PHE A 365 9.87 27.16 -6.89
CA PHE A 365 8.86 27.56 -5.91
C PHE A 365 9.45 27.74 -4.50
N LEU A 366 10.27 26.80 -4.02
CA LEU A 366 10.83 26.81 -2.67
C LEU A 366 12.05 27.72 -2.56
N LEU A 367 12.98 27.63 -3.52
CA LEU A 367 14.22 28.39 -3.51
C LEU A 367 14.04 29.83 -3.95
N ASN A 368 12.87 30.19 -4.48
CA ASN A 368 12.57 31.50 -5.03
C ASN A 368 13.54 31.90 -6.14
N ASP A 369 13.88 30.94 -7.01
CA ASP A 369 14.88 31.07 -8.06
C ASP A 369 14.25 30.73 -9.44
N ARG A 370 15.06 30.78 -10.49
CA ARG A 370 14.68 30.43 -11.86
C ARG A 370 14.38 28.94 -11.99
N ARG A 371 13.60 28.58 -13.01
CA ARG A 371 13.34 27.18 -13.36
C ARG A 371 14.66 26.45 -13.68
N THR A 372 14.90 25.33 -13.02
CA THR A 372 16.13 24.53 -13.18
C THR A 372 16.10 23.61 -14.40
N ALA A 373 14.95 23.46 -15.05
CA ALA A 373 14.75 22.58 -16.20
C ALA A 373 13.57 23.05 -17.05
N THR A 374 13.51 22.58 -18.30
CA THR A 374 12.33 22.70 -19.17
C THR A 374 11.41 21.50 -18.96
N ILE A 375 10.12 21.73 -18.84
CA ILE A 375 9.10 20.66 -18.73
C ILE A 375 8.26 20.62 -19.99
N LEU A 376 8.19 19.45 -20.60
CA LEU A 376 7.37 19.17 -21.78
C LEU A 376 6.33 18.08 -21.47
N ALA A 377 5.11 18.28 -21.96
CA ALA A 377 4.06 17.26 -21.90
C ALA A 377 4.37 16.09 -22.87
N ILE A 378 4.09 14.87 -22.45
CA ILE A 378 4.20 13.64 -23.24
C ILE A 378 2.81 13.02 -23.38
N GLY A 379 2.17 13.25 -24.52
CA GLY A 379 0.78 12.93 -24.76
C GLY A 379 -0.17 13.97 -24.16
N ASP A 380 -1.43 13.58 -23.90
CA ASP A 380 -2.42 14.43 -23.26
C ASP A 380 -2.20 14.47 -21.76
N CYS A 381 -2.05 15.67 -21.21
CA CYS A 381 -1.69 15.90 -19.81
C CYS A 381 -2.57 16.96 -19.18
N ARG A 382 -2.76 16.89 -17.86
CA ARG A 382 -3.51 17.87 -17.08
C ARG A 382 -2.75 18.26 -15.82
N LEU A 383 -2.63 19.56 -15.57
CA LEU A 383 -2.01 20.16 -14.40
C LEU A 383 -2.95 21.16 -13.74
N ILE A 384 -2.84 21.30 -12.44
CA ILE A 384 -3.37 22.44 -11.71
C ILE A 384 -2.21 23.38 -11.39
N LYS A 385 -2.31 24.63 -11.86
CA LYS A 385 -1.36 25.69 -11.57
C LYS A 385 -1.70 26.36 -10.26
N ILE A 386 -0.78 26.37 -9.31
CA ILE A 386 -0.96 26.92 -7.97
C ILE A 386 0.03 28.07 -7.77
N PRO A 387 -0.45 29.33 -7.77
CA PRO A 387 0.39 30.49 -7.49
C PRO A 387 1.01 30.39 -6.08
N LYS A 388 2.25 30.84 -5.92
CA LYS A 388 2.96 30.79 -4.63
C LYS A 388 2.18 31.43 -3.48
N THR A 389 1.59 32.59 -3.70
CA THR A 389 0.79 33.30 -2.69
C THR A 389 -0.43 32.50 -2.26
N ALA A 390 -1.09 31.86 -3.22
CA ALA A 390 -2.24 30.99 -2.94
C ALA A 390 -1.82 29.77 -2.12
N PHE A 391 -0.73 29.09 -2.49
CA PHE A 391 -0.22 27.94 -1.75
C PHE A 391 0.20 28.29 -0.32
N LEU A 392 0.84 29.44 -0.10
CA LEU A 392 1.16 29.91 1.25
C LEU A 392 -0.09 30.16 2.11
N THR A 393 -1.17 30.66 1.49
CA THR A 393 -2.45 30.81 2.17
C THR A 393 -3.07 29.45 2.52
N LEU A 394 -2.94 28.46 1.62
CA LEU A 394 -3.39 27.10 1.86
C LEU A 394 -2.65 26.45 3.03
N ILE A 395 -1.31 26.56 3.07
CA ILE A 395 -0.49 26.01 4.18
C ILE A 395 -0.88 26.62 5.53
N ARG A 396 -1.17 27.92 5.56
CA ARG A 396 -1.61 28.58 6.81
C ARG A 396 -2.89 28.00 7.37
N LYS A 397 -3.84 27.61 6.49
CA LYS A 397 -5.11 27.01 6.88
C LYS A 397 -4.99 25.49 7.11
N ASN A 398 -4.13 24.84 6.35
CA ASN A 398 -3.97 23.39 6.30
C ASN A 398 -2.47 23.04 6.27
N PRO A 399 -1.78 23.04 7.42
CA PRO A 399 -0.32 22.87 7.51
C PRO A 399 0.20 21.55 6.93
N HIS A 400 -0.62 20.51 6.90
CA HIS A 400 -0.25 19.21 6.35
C HIS A 400 0.21 19.26 4.89
N TYR A 401 -0.27 20.23 4.09
CA TYR A 401 0.21 20.39 2.70
C TYR A 401 1.69 20.78 2.65
N GLY A 402 2.13 21.66 3.53
CA GLY A 402 3.54 22.02 3.63
C GLY A 402 4.40 20.88 4.14
N ILE A 403 3.93 20.18 5.17
CA ILE A 403 4.62 19.03 5.74
C ILE A 403 4.70 17.89 4.73
N PHE A 404 3.61 17.62 4.01
CA PHE A 404 3.58 16.60 2.97
C PHE A 404 4.58 16.90 1.84
N LEU A 405 4.60 18.14 1.34
CA LEU A 405 5.58 18.60 0.34
C LEU A 405 7.01 18.40 0.84
N SER A 406 7.29 18.80 2.08
CA SER A 406 8.61 18.65 2.69
C SER A 406 9.03 17.18 2.82
N LYS A 407 8.13 16.31 3.29
CA LYS A 407 8.37 14.85 3.37
C LYS A 407 8.63 14.25 2.00
N MET A 408 7.88 14.66 0.97
CA MET A 408 8.07 14.20 -0.40
C MET A 408 9.45 14.59 -0.93
N LEU A 409 9.88 15.83 -0.72
CA LEU A 409 11.19 16.30 -1.16
C LEU A 409 12.36 15.61 -0.43
N ALA A 410 12.23 15.42 0.88
CA ALA A 410 13.23 14.68 1.67
C ALA A 410 13.42 13.26 1.12
N ARG A 411 12.34 12.60 0.73
CA ARG A 411 12.39 11.25 0.13
C ARG A 411 13.00 11.26 -1.27
N ARG A 412 12.67 12.24 -2.11
CA ARG A 412 13.32 12.40 -3.42
C ARG A 412 14.83 12.55 -3.26
N LEU A 413 15.28 13.33 -2.29
CA LEU A 413 16.70 13.53 -1.98
C LEU A 413 17.35 12.23 -1.48
N GLU A 414 16.72 11.51 -0.55
CA GLU A 414 17.20 10.21 -0.06
C GLU A 414 17.40 9.21 -1.21
N LYS A 415 16.41 9.11 -2.11
CA LYS A 415 16.46 8.26 -3.28
C LYS A 415 17.61 8.62 -4.20
N GLN A 416 17.75 9.91 -4.50
CA GLN A 416 18.83 10.42 -5.36
C GLN A 416 20.20 10.12 -4.75
N THR A 417 20.33 10.24 -3.44
CA THR A 417 21.56 9.89 -2.70
C THR A 417 21.87 8.39 -2.84
N LYS A 418 20.88 7.51 -2.67
CA LYS A 418 21.07 6.07 -2.85
C LYS A 418 21.51 5.70 -4.26
N VAL A 419 20.92 6.33 -5.27
CA VAL A 419 21.31 6.16 -6.68
C VAL A 419 22.75 6.59 -6.92
N ASN A 420 23.11 7.77 -6.44
CA ASN A 420 24.47 8.31 -6.61
C ASN A 420 25.51 7.40 -5.93
N VAL A 421 25.21 6.85 -4.75
CA VAL A 421 26.08 5.89 -4.06
C VAL A 421 26.22 4.59 -4.86
N ALA A 422 25.13 4.06 -5.42
CA ALA A 422 25.17 2.86 -6.25
C ALA A 422 25.99 3.07 -7.52
N LEU A 423 25.80 4.21 -8.22
CA LEU A 423 26.56 4.57 -9.40
C LEU A 423 28.06 4.70 -9.09
N LYS A 424 28.43 5.36 -7.98
CA LYS A 424 29.83 5.49 -7.56
C LYS A 424 30.48 4.11 -7.29
N LYS A 425 29.74 3.18 -6.67
CA LYS A 425 30.23 1.81 -6.48
C LYS A 425 30.48 1.09 -7.82
N THR A 426 29.53 1.18 -8.75
CA THR A 426 29.66 0.55 -10.07
C THR A 426 30.81 1.13 -10.89
N ILE A 427 31.07 2.44 -10.77
CA ILE A 427 32.22 3.11 -11.43
C ILE A 427 33.52 2.59 -10.82
N ALA A 428 33.65 2.57 -9.49
CA ALA A 428 34.83 2.10 -8.79
C ALA A 428 35.13 0.61 -9.10
N GLU A 429 34.09 -0.25 -9.18
CA GLU A 429 34.23 -1.65 -9.55
C GLU A 429 34.73 -1.81 -11.01
N LYS A 430 34.26 -0.99 -11.95
CA LYS A 430 34.74 -1.00 -13.34
C LYS A 430 36.18 -0.50 -13.47
N GLU A 431 36.57 0.54 -12.72
CA GLU A 431 37.94 1.03 -12.70
C GLU A 431 38.92 0.00 -12.12
N THR A 432 38.49 -0.79 -11.11
CA THR A 432 39.30 -1.87 -10.51
C THR A 432 39.44 -3.09 -11.45
N LEU A 433 38.48 -3.32 -12.35
CA LEU A 433 38.52 -4.40 -13.36
C LEU A 433 39.28 -4.01 -14.62
N SER A 434 39.66 -2.74 -14.79
CA SER A 434 40.41 -2.22 -15.94
C SER A 434 41.90 -2.00 -15.66
N LEU A 435 42.34 -2.27 -14.46
CA LEU A 435 43.75 -2.36 -14.01
C LEU A 435 44.17 -3.81 -13.88
#